data_12cfbe4262e764f44839a3b1b9518524
#
_entry.id   12cfbe4262e764f44839a3b1b9518524
#
_cell.length_a   1.000
_cell.length_b   1.000
_cell.length_c   1.000
_cell.angle_alpha   90.00
_cell.angle_beta   90.00
_cell.angle_gamma   90.00
#
_symmetry.space_group_name_H-M   'P 1'
#
loop_
_entity.id
_entity.type
_entity.pdbx_description
1 polymer ?
#
loop_
_entity_poly.entity_id
_entity_poly.type
_entity_poly.pdbx_seq_one_letter_code
_entity_poly.pdbx_strand_id
1 'polypeptide(L)'
;IMATTDKLTQVHDRAMRGFDATYDPQRDNRAQCLEDRRFAFVQGAQWEDNLGQQFENRPKFEVNKVSLAVTRLFSEYRNNRITVNFKCKDSSGSKETAENMNGLYRADEQDCNGQEAYDNAFEEAVSGGIGAWKIKAKYEDEEDEDDDRQRIVLEPIFDADQTVFFDVSAKRQDKADAKCAWHIISMTPDAYEERFGKSPSSFDVVEKSQYSFEWFSADVVNVAEYYEVEEVKQKLTFYKHDTAKDEVKLNESEEEAEELADQIRALEAQGYYRARTKTIKCRKVHLYVIDASGVLEDHGYIAGKYIPIVPMYGKRMFIDGVERAWGHVRIARDPQQIYNTITSA
;
A
#
# COMPACT_ATOMS: atom_id res chain seq x y z
N ILE A 1 -19.92 17.62 18.18
CA ILE A 1 -20.31 16.23 17.79
C ILE A 1 -20.97 16.24 16.40
N MET A 2 -22.02 17.06 16.11
CA MET A 2 -22.64 17.11 14.77
C MET A 2 -21.68 17.49 13.63
N ALA A 3 -20.83 18.47 13.81
CA ALA A 3 -19.88 18.91 12.77
C ALA A 3 -18.81 17.86 12.42
N THR A 4 -18.47 16.99 13.35
CA THR A 4 -17.51 15.89 13.13
C THR A 4 -18.14 14.77 12.30
N THR A 5 -19.39 14.42 12.59
CA THR A 5 -20.14 13.38 11.86
C THR A 5 -20.35 13.78 10.38
N ASP A 6 -20.71 15.05 10.11
CA ASP A 6 -20.86 15.55 8.74
C ASP A 6 -19.52 15.48 7.96
N LYS A 7 -18.40 15.75 8.64
CA LYS A 7 -17.06 15.68 8.01
C LYS A 7 -16.70 14.23 7.64
N LEU A 8 -16.92 13.28 8.54
CA LEU A 8 -16.64 11.85 8.29
C LEU A 8 -17.51 11.29 7.15
N THR A 9 -18.79 11.67 7.09
CA THR A 9 -19.67 11.30 5.98
C THR A 9 -19.16 11.83 4.64
N GLN A 10 -18.69 13.08 4.59
CA GLN A 10 -18.08 13.64 3.37
C GLN A 10 -16.79 12.92 2.96
N VAL A 11 -15.97 12.50 3.92
CA VAL A 11 -14.76 11.70 3.65
C VAL A 11 -15.16 10.34 3.06
N HIS A 12 -16.13 9.66 3.68
CA HIS A 12 -16.64 8.38 3.20
C HIS A 12 -17.17 8.48 1.77
N ASP A 13 -18.06 9.44 1.47
CA ASP A 13 -18.61 9.65 0.13
C ASP A 13 -17.52 9.95 -0.91
N ARG A 14 -16.47 10.67 -0.52
CA ARG A 14 -15.33 10.95 -1.40
C ARG A 14 -14.50 9.70 -1.64
N ALA A 15 -14.24 8.91 -0.59
CA ALA A 15 -13.50 7.67 -0.66
C ALA A 15 -14.21 6.64 -1.56
N MET A 16 -15.52 6.45 -1.38
CA MET A 16 -16.29 5.48 -2.16
C MET A 16 -16.38 5.86 -3.63
N ARG A 17 -16.67 7.14 -3.94
CA ARG A 17 -16.66 7.62 -5.34
C ARG A 17 -15.30 7.50 -5.99
N GLY A 18 -14.22 7.78 -5.25
CA GLY A 18 -12.85 7.62 -5.72
C GLY A 18 -12.50 6.15 -5.98
N PHE A 19 -12.98 5.27 -5.12
CA PHE A 19 -12.80 3.82 -5.27
C PHE A 19 -13.48 3.29 -6.54
N ASP A 20 -14.76 3.58 -6.75
CA ASP A 20 -15.51 3.14 -7.94
C ASP A 20 -14.85 3.66 -9.23
N ALA A 21 -14.45 4.93 -9.25
CA ALA A 21 -13.74 5.52 -10.39
C ALA A 21 -12.38 4.84 -10.68
N THR A 22 -11.77 4.22 -9.68
CA THR A 22 -10.51 3.49 -9.80
C THR A 22 -10.73 2.02 -10.16
N TYR A 23 -11.70 1.38 -9.52
CA TYR A 23 -12.00 -0.04 -9.65
C TYR A 23 -12.55 -0.39 -11.03
N ASP A 24 -13.59 0.34 -11.50
CA ASP A 24 -14.28 0.01 -12.74
C ASP A 24 -13.36 -0.10 -13.97
N PRO A 25 -12.45 0.86 -14.25
CA PRO A 25 -11.57 0.75 -15.41
C PRO A 25 -10.53 -0.36 -15.31
N GLN A 26 -10.17 -0.77 -14.09
CA GLN A 26 -9.13 -1.77 -13.84
C GLN A 26 -9.67 -3.17 -13.63
N ARG A 27 -10.98 -3.31 -13.40
CA ARG A 27 -11.67 -4.56 -13.04
C ARG A 27 -11.28 -5.74 -13.93
N ASP A 28 -11.42 -5.58 -15.24
CA ASP A 28 -11.15 -6.67 -16.18
C ASP A 28 -9.66 -7.07 -16.20
N ASN A 29 -8.76 -6.09 -16.11
CA ASN A 29 -7.33 -6.38 -16.07
C ASN A 29 -6.93 -7.12 -14.78
N ARG A 30 -7.52 -6.73 -13.64
CA ARG A 30 -7.25 -7.37 -12.35
C ARG A 30 -7.84 -8.78 -12.27
N ALA A 31 -9.05 -8.99 -12.81
CA ALA A 31 -9.61 -10.34 -12.96
C ALA A 31 -8.69 -11.24 -13.78
N GLN A 32 -8.15 -10.73 -14.89
CA GLN A 32 -7.17 -11.46 -15.69
C GLN A 32 -5.86 -11.73 -14.93
N CYS A 33 -5.40 -10.85 -14.05
CA CYS A 33 -4.22 -11.10 -13.22
C CYS A 33 -4.45 -12.27 -12.26
N LEU A 34 -5.63 -12.34 -11.63
CA LEU A 34 -6.03 -13.46 -10.78
C LEU A 34 -6.11 -14.77 -11.57
N GLU A 35 -6.72 -14.73 -12.76
CA GLU A 35 -6.78 -15.91 -13.64
C GLU A 35 -5.38 -16.39 -14.05
N ASP A 36 -4.45 -15.48 -14.31
CA ASP A 36 -3.07 -15.84 -14.65
C ASP A 36 -2.38 -16.57 -13.49
N ARG A 37 -2.57 -16.09 -12.24
CA ARG A 37 -2.04 -16.77 -11.06
C ARG A 37 -2.68 -18.16 -10.86
N ARG A 38 -4.00 -18.26 -11.02
CA ARG A 38 -4.71 -19.55 -10.96
C ARG A 38 -4.20 -20.52 -12.03
N PHE A 39 -4.03 -20.04 -13.26
CA PHE A 39 -3.51 -20.83 -14.37
C PHE A 39 -2.10 -21.40 -14.09
N ALA A 40 -1.25 -20.62 -13.40
CA ALA A 40 0.12 -21.05 -13.09
C ALA A 40 0.20 -22.02 -11.91
N PHE A 41 -0.65 -21.86 -10.89
CA PHE A 41 -0.43 -22.53 -9.60
C PHE A 41 -1.57 -23.46 -9.15
N VAL A 42 -2.78 -23.33 -9.72
CA VAL A 42 -3.90 -24.20 -9.37
C VAL A 42 -3.96 -25.37 -10.32
N GLN A 43 -3.90 -26.58 -9.78
CA GLN A 43 -3.99 -27.81 -10.57
C GLN A 43 -5.34 -27.90 -11.26
N GLY A 44 -5.34 -28.22 -12.55
CA GLY A 44 -6.55 -28.35 -13.37
C GLY A 44 -6.99 -27.03 -14.03
N ALA A 45 -6.53 -25.87 -13.53
CA ALA A 45 -6.93 -24.57 -14.06
C ALA A 45 -6.57 -24.36 -15.54
N GLN A 46 -5.56 -25.07 -16.04
CA GLN A 46 -5.15 -25.01 -17.46
C GLN A 46 -6.16 -25.66 -18.43
N TRP A 47 -7.17 -26.38 -17.90
CA TRP A 47 -8.21 -27.06 -18.63
C TRP A 47 -9.63 -26.53 -18.32
N GLU A 48 -9.77 -25.43 -17.61
CA GLU A 48 -11.08 -24.86 -17.21
C GLU A 48 -11.85 -24.18 -18.35
N ASP A 49 -11.20 -23.89 -19.48
CA ASP A 49 -11.80 -23.20 -20.62
C ASP A 49 -12.44 -24.14 -21.67
N ASN A 50 -12.85 -23.56 -22.82
CA ASN A 50 -13.48 -24.27 -23.92
C ASN A 50 -12.64 -25.45 -24.48
N LEU A 51 -11.30 -25.36 -24.36
CA LEU A 51 -10.41 -26.48 -24.77
C LEU A 51 -10.58 -27.69 -23.86
N GLY A 52 -10.76 -27.46 -22.56
CA GLY A 52 -11.02 -28.53 -21.59
C GLY A 52 -12.32 -29.30 -21.88
N GLN A 53 -13.35 -28.65 -22.40
CA GLN A 53 -14.61 -29.29 -22.80
C GLN A 53 -14.42 -30.22 -24.00
N GLN A 54 -13.57 -29.87 -24.95
CA GLN A 54 -13.27 -30.75 -26.10
C GLN A 54 -12.56 -32.04 -25.70
N PHE A 55 -11.92 -32.09 -24.56
CA PHE A 55 -11.22 -33.23 -23.99
C PHE A 55 -11.98 -33.93 -22.85
N GLU A 56 -13.31 -33.75 -22.74
CA GLU A 56 -14.09 -34.30 -21.64
C GLU A 56 -14.00 -35.82 -21.49
N ASN A 57 -13.87 -36.53 -22.62
CA ASN A 57 -13.76 -38.00 -22.68
C ASN A 57 -12.34 -38.51 -22.95
N ARG A 58 -11.32 -37.66 -22.79
CA ARG A 58 -9.91 -38.01 -23.06
C ARG A 58 -9.05 -37.72 -21.83
N PRO A 59 -7.90 -38.38 -21.68
CA PRO A 59 -6.96 -38.05 -20.63
C PRO A 59 -6.50 -36.58 -20.79
N LYS A 60 -6.54 -35.82 -19.71
CA LYS A 60 -6.07 -34.43 -19.63
C LYS A 60 -4.73 -34.42 -18.91
N PHE A 61 -3.65 -34.37 -19.66
CA PHE A 61 -2.31 -34.22 -19.07
C PHE A 61 -1.97 -32.75 -18.90
N GLU A 62 -1.61 -32.36 -17.67
CA GLU A 62 -1.13 -31.02 -17.33
C GLU A 62 0.37 -31.07 -17.07
N VAL A 63 1.16 -30.61 -18.03
CA VAL A 63 2.62 -30.48 -17.88
C VAL A 63 2.96 -29.02 -17.72
N ASN A 64 2.92 -28.54 -16.49
CA ASN A 64 3.00 -27.12 -16.17
C ASN A 64 4.44 -26.56 -16.33
N LYS A 65 4.75 -26.05 -17.53
CA LYS A 65 6.01 -25.38 -17.83
C LYS A 65 6.02 -23.92 -17.34
N VAL A 66 4.84 -23.32 -17.21
CA VAL A 66 4.70 -21.91 -16.79
C VAL A 66 5.10 -21.75 -15.34
N SER A 67 4.60 -22.62 -14.44
CA SER A 67 5.01 -22.61 -13.03
C SER A 67 6.52 -22.78 -12.86
N LEU A 68 7.14 -23.68 -13.66
CA LEU A 68 8.58 -23.86 -13.64
C LEU A 68 9.33 -22.60 -14.06
N ALA A 69 8.84 -21.87 -15.08
CA ALA A 69 9.43 -20.61 -15.52
C ALA A 69 9.34 -19.52 -14.45
N VAL A 70 8.18 -19.38 -13.81
CA VAL A 70 7.97 -18.42 -12.70
C VAL A 70 8.90 -18.76 -11.54
N THR A 71 8.97 -20.04 -11.13
CA THR A 71 9.86 -20.49 -10.04
C THR A 71 11.33 -20.21 -10.36
N ARG A 72 11.74 -20.34 -11.62
CA ARG A 72 13.10 -20.02 -12.03
C ARG A 72 13.39 -18.52 -11.91
N LEU A 73 12.49 -17.66 -12.38
CA LEU A 73 12.63 -16.20 -12.25
C LEU A 73 12.69 -15.79 -10.78
N PHE A 74 11.85 -16.38 -9.96
CA PHE A 74 11.86 -16.15 -8.52
C PHE A 74 13.18 -16.59 -7.86
N SER A 75 13.71 -17.74 -8.24
CA SER A 75 15.00 -18.23 -7.75
C SER A 75 16.16 -17.30 -8.17
N GLU A 76 16.15 -16.78 -9.39
CA GLU A 76 17.14 -15.81 -9.86
C GLU A 76 17.04 -14.48 -9.07
N TYR A 77 15.84 -14.01 -8.78
CA TYR A 77 15.63 -12.84 -7.93
C TYR A 77 16.20 -13.04 -6.52
N ARG A 78 15.91 -14.18 -5.89
CA ARG A 78 16.42 -14.50 -4.54
C ARG A 78 17.96 -14.59 -4.48
N ASN A 79 18.59 -15.05 -5.56
CA ASN A 79 20.05 -15.11 -5.66
C ASN A 79 20.70 -13.74 -5.92
N ASN A 80 19.97 -12.81 -6.51
CA ASN A 80 20.47 -11.48 -6.90
C ASN A 80 19.67 -10.36 -6.20
N ARG A 81 19.54 -10.43 -4.88
CA ARG A 81 18.81 -9.42 -4.11
C ARG A 81 19.43 -8.03 -4.24
N ILE A 82 18.54 -7.05 -4.40
CA ILE A 82 18.94 -5.64 -4.40
C ILE A 82 19.19 -5.20 -2.97
N THR A 83 20.35 -4.63 -2.70
CA THR A 83 20.68 -4.06 -1.39
C THR A 83 20.63 -2.54 -1.44
N VAL A 84 20.04 -1.96 -0.40
CA VAL A 84 20.00 -0.50 -0.23
C VAL A 84 21.20 -0.04 0.57
N ASN A 85 21.89 1.00 0.08
CA ASN A 85 22.99 1.62 0.78
C ASN A 85 22.81 3.14 0.86
N PHE A 86 22.80 3.67 2.07
CA PHE A 86 22.76 5.11 2.32
C PHE A 86 24.15 5.71 2.09
N LYS A 87 24.20 6.84 1.40
CA LYS A 87 25.43 7.60 1.14
C LYS A 87 25.17 9.07 1.40
N CYS A 88 26.22 9.78 1.85
CA CYS A 88 26.16 11.22 1.97
C CYS A 88 25.88 11.87 0.61
N LYS A 89 24.95 12.82 0.58
CA LYS A 89 24.57 13.52 -0.65
C LYS A 89 25.57 14.62 -1.02
N ASP A 90 26.12 15.28 -0.02
CA ASP A 90 27.03 16.40 -0.16
C ASP A 90 28.13 16.35 0.92
N SER A 91 29.08 17.31 0.86
CA SER A 91 30.20 17.39 1.79
C SER A 91 29.82 17.75 3.23
N SER A 92 28.59 18.18 3.49
CA SER A 92 28.09 18.48 4.85
C SER A 92 27.57 17.22 5.57
N GLY A 93 27.34 16.12 4.85
CA GLY A 93 26.89 14.86 5.41
C GLY A 93 28.01 14.10 6.13
N SER A 94 27.67 13.47 7.27
CA SER A 94 28.59 12.59 8.00
C SER A 94 28.56 11.18 7.42
N LYS A 95 29.75 10.59 7.15
CA LYS A 95 29.87 9.18 6.78
C LYS A 95 29.35 8.26 7.88
N GLU A 96 29.64 8.59 9.13
CA GLU A 96 29.20 7.84 10.28
C GLU A 96 27.66 7.77 10.38
N THR A 97 26.99 8.90 10.12
CA THR A 97 25.51 8.91 10.06
C THR A 97 24.99 8.00 8.95
N ALA A 98 25.63 7.99 7.78
CA ALA A 98 25.22 7.10 6.69
C ALA A 98 25.44 5.61 7.02
N GLU A 99 26.55 5.28 7.71
CA GLU A 99 26.83 3.93 8.17
C GLU A 99 25.84 3.48 9.27
N ASN A 100 25.50 4.36 10.21
CA ASN A 100 24.48 4.10 11.25
C ASN A 100 23.11 3.85 10.60
N MET A 101 22.71 4.67 9.62
CA MET A 101 21.45 4.47 8.88
C MET A 101 21.44 3.14 8.09
N ASN A 102 22.57 2.73 7.53
CA ASN A 102 22.67 1.40 6.89
C ASN A 102 22.50 0.27 7.93
N GLY A 103 23.06 0.45 9.12
CA GLY A 103 22.92 -0.52 10.22
C GLY A 103 21.47 -0.66 10.69
N LEU A 104 20.79 0.47 10.95
CA LEU A 104 19.39 0.51 11.36
C LEU A 104 18.47 -0.12 10.30
N TYR A 105 18.62 0.27 9.04
CA TYR A 105 17.82 -0.30 7.95
C TYR A 105 17.93 -1.82 7.87
N ARG A 106 19.16 -2.38 8.01
CA ARG A 106 19.37 -3.82 7.97
C ARG A 106 18.82 -4.53 9.20
N ALA A 107 18.89 -3.89 10.36
CA ALA A 107 18.31 -4.43 11.59
C ALA A 107 16.78 -4.50 11.47
N ASP A 108 16.13 -3.41 11.07
CA ASP A 108 14.68 -3.36 10.86
C ASP A 108 14.21 -4.38 9.82
N GLU A 109 14.95 -4.51 8.69
CA GLU A 109 14.63 -5.49 7.63
C GLU A 109 14.76 -6.93 8.13
N GLN A 110 15.73 -7.22 9.00
CA GLN A 110 15.93 -8.55 9.57
C GLN A 110 14.91 -8.86 10.66
N ASP A 111 14.63 -7.91 11.55
CA ASP A 111 13.72 -8.10 12.69
C ASP A 111 12.27 -8.30 12.24
N CYS A 112 11.84 -7.61 11.20
CA CYS A 112 10.48 -7.76 10.64
C CYS A 112 10.37 -8.84 9.55
N ASN A 113 11.45 -9.61 9.27
CA ASN A 113 11.49 -10.53 8.14
C ASN A 113 11.06 -9.90 6.80
N GLY A 114 11.51 -8.67 6.55
CA GLY A 114 11.11 -7.87 5.38
C GLY A 114 11.34 -8.57 4.04
N GLN A 115 12.21 -9.57 4.01
CA GLN A 115 12.45 -10.40 2.83
C GLN A 115 11.21 -11.16 2.39
N GLU A 116 10.35 -11.60 3.30
CA GLU A 116 9.09 -12.26 2.97
C GLU A 116 8.15 -11.31 2.20
N ALA A 117 8.07 -10.05 2.64
CA ALA A 117 7.25 -9.05 1.97
C ALA A 117 7.73 -8.78 0.52
N TYR A 118 9.04 -8.70 0.32
CA TYR A 118 9.61 -8.52 -1.01
C TYR A 118 9.44 -9.75 -1.91
N ASP A 119 9.66 -10.95 -1.35
CA ASP A 119 9.53 -12.21 -2.07
C ASP A 119 8.08 -12.41 -2.53
N ASN A 120 7.11 -12.21 -1.65
CA ASN A 120 5.69 -12.30 -1.99
C ASN A 120 5.30 -11.31 -3.09
N ALA A 121 5.65 -10.03 -2.93
CA ALA A 121 5.34 -9.02 -3.92
C ALA A 121 5.98 -9.29 -5.29
N PHE A 122 7.20 -9.84 -5.31
CA PHE A 122 7.87 -10.21 -6.57
C PHE A 122 7.18 -11.40 -7.25
N GLU A 123 6.83 -12.43 -6.50
CA GLU A 123 6.16 -13.62 -7.04
C GLU A 123 4.79 -13.27 -7.63
N GLU A 124 4.00 -12.44 -6.93
CA GLU A 124 2.72 -11.93 -7.44
C GLU A 124 2.90 -11.05 -8.67
N ALA A 125 3.89 -10.17 -8.69
CA ALA A 125 4.18 -9.31 -9.84
C ALA A 125 4.61 -10.10 -11.07
N VAL A 126 5.42 -11.15 -10.91
CA VAL A 126 5.87 -11.99 -12.01
C VAL A 126 4.74 -12.88 -12.53
N SER A 127 3.91 -13.42 -11.66
CA SER A 127 2.80 -14.31 -12.03
C SER A 127 1.58 -13.55 -12.55
N GLY A 128 0.97 -12.70 -11.71
CA GLY A 128 -0.25 -11.96 -12.01
C GLY A 128 0.00 -10.61 -12.66
N GLY A 129 1.04 -9.91 -12.23
CA GLY A 129 1.42 -8.59 -12.75
C GLY A 129 1.46 -7.47 -11.71
N ILE A 130 0.85 -7.65 -10.55
CA ILE A 130 0.81 -6.67 -9.45
C ILE A 130 1.11 -7.40 -8.16
N GLY A 131 2.09 -6.91 -7.42
CA GLY A 131 2.38 -7.28 -6.05
C GLY A 131 2.54 -6.01 -5.20
N ALA A 132 2.49 -6.12 -3.90
CA ALA A 132 2.69 -4.98 -3.00
C ALA A 132 3.14 -5.42 -1.61
N TRP A 133 3.73 -4.48 -0.88
CA TRP A 133 3.96 -4.60 0.56
C TRP A 133 3.64 -3.28 1.24
N LYS A 134 3.44 -3.33 2.55
CA LYS A 134 3.08 -2.19 3.37
C LYS A 134 4.15 -1.90 4.40
N ILE A 135 4.37 -0.61 4.67
CA ILE A 135 5.27 -0.11 5.70
C ILE A 135 4.41 0.39 6.85
N LYS A 136 4.64 -0.12 8.06
CA LYS A 136 3.97 0.32 9.28
C LYS A 136 4.98 0.75 10.33
N ALA A 137 4.57 1.67 11.21
CA ALA A 137 5.22 1.88 12.48
C ALA A 137 4.47 1.06 13.55
N LYS A 138 5.18 0.26 14.32
CA LYS A 138 4.66 -0.48 15.48
C LYS A 138 5.49 -0.14 16.70
N TYR A 139 4.89 -0.20 17.88
CA TYR A 139 5.65 -0.13 19.11
C TYR A 139 6.61 -1.31 19.23
N GLU A 140 7.76 -1.09 19.81
CA GLU A 140 8.79 -2.13 19.97
C GLU A 140 8.33 -3.19 20.96
N ASP A 141 7.69 -2.76 22.04
CA ASP A 141 6.99 -3.62 23.00
C ASP A 141 5.54 -3.09 23.17
N GLU A 142 4.57 -3.87 22.72
CA GLU A 142 3.14 -3.55 22.84
C GLU A 142 2.60 -3.81 24.26
N GLU A 143 3.36 -4.53 25.12
CA GLU A 143 2.97 -4.87 26.48
C GLU A 143 3.54 -3.90 27.52
N ASP A 144 4.56 -3.11 27.17
CA ASP A 144 5.17 -2.10 28.06
C ASP A 144 4.54 -0.72 27.80
N GLU A 145 3.66 -0.30 28.72
CA GLU A 145 2.99 1.00 28.67
C GLU A 145 3.95 2.20 28.81
N ASP A 146 5.18 1.98 29.31
CA ASP A 146 6.19 3.02 29.50
C ASP A 146 7.16 3.14 28.29
N ASP A 147 7.11 2.21 27.33
CA ASP A 147 7.99 2.20 26.15
C ASP A 147 7.30 2.76 24.89
N ASP A 148 7.52 4.04 24.62
CA ASP A 148 7.01 4.73 23.41
C ASP A 148 7.87 4.52 22.16
N ARG A 149 8.90 3.65 22.22
CA ARG A 149 9.76 3.40 21.06
C ARG A 149 9.00 2.71 19.95
N GLN A 150 9.12 3.24 18.74
CA GLN A 150 8.52 2.69 17.55
C GLN A 150 9.59 2.16 16.59
N ARG A 151 9.28 1.06 15.96
CA ARG A 151 10.08 0.47 14.88
C ARG A 151 9.32 0.43 13.56
N ILE A 152 10.05 0.41 12.46
CA ILE A 152 9.49 0.24 11.12
C ILE A 152 9.33 -1.26 10.84
N VAL A 153 8.13 -1.65 10.41
CA VAL A 153 7.79 -3.04 10.05
C VAL A 153 7.35 -3.08 8.60
N LEU A 154 7.89 -4.06 7.87
CA LEU A 154 7.48 -4.37 6.49
C LEU A 154 6.53 -5.54 6.51
N GLU A 155 5.30 -5.34 6.07
CA GLU A 155 4.27 -6.37 6.04
C GLU A 155 3.97 -6.76 4.58
N PRO A 156 3.90 -8.08 4.26
CA PRO A 156 3.45 -8.52 2.95
C PRO A 156 1.96 -8.16 2.76
N ILE A 157 1.59 -7.83 1.54
CA ILE A 157 0.19 -7.74 1.13
C ILE A 157 -0.06 -8.90 0.17
N PHE A 158 -0.98 -9.78 0.55
CA PHE A 158 -1.36 -10.91 -0.29
C PHE A 158 -2.49 -10.51 -1.23
N ASP A 159 -2.50 -11.13 -2.43
CA ASP A 159 -3.48 -10.83 -3.47
C ASP A 159 -3.54 -9.33 -3.84
N ALA A 160 -2.37 -8.70 -3.96
CA ALA A 160 -2.28 -7.25 -4.20
C ALA A 160 -3.01 -6.79 -5.47
N ASP A 161 -3.17 -7.66 -6.46
CA ASP A 161 -3.95 -7.41 -7.66
C ASP A 161 -5.47 -7.29 -7.38
N GLN A 162 -5.98 -7.85 -6.29
CA GLN A 162 -7.37 -7.75 -5.86
C GLN A 162 -7.60 -6.78 -4.70
N THR A 163 -6.56 -6.52 -3.89
CA THR A 163 -6.69 -5.81 -2.62
C THR A 163 -6.15 -4.39 -2.62
N VAL A 164 -5.19 -4.05 -3.50
CA VAL A 164 -4.54 -2.74 -3.51
C VAL A 164 -4.96 -1.90 -4.70
N PHE A 165 -5.48 -0.71 -4.44
CA PHE A 165 -5.92 0.24 -5.45
C PHE A 165 -5.30 1.60 -5.20
N PHE A 166 -4.79 2.23 -6.26
CA PHE A 166 -4.27 3.59 -6.23
C PHE A 166 -5.12 4.49 -7.13
N ASP A 167 -5.26 5.73 -6.74
CA ASP A 167 -5.90 6.79 -7.52
C ASP A 167 -5.49 6.75 -9.01
N VAL A 168 -6.48 6.92 -9.89
CA VAL A 168 -6.31 6.90 -11.36
C VAL A 168 -5.32 7.95 -11.85
N SER A 169 -5.16 9.07 -11.12
CA SER A 169 -4.23 10.14 -11.50
C SER A 169 -2.76 9.78 -11.25
N ALA A 170 -2.49 8.74 -10.44
CA ALA A 170 -1.14 8.30 -10.10
C ALA A 170 -0.49 7.53 -11.24
N LYS A 171 0.47 8.17 -11.91
CA LYS A 171 1.15 7.62 -13.09
C LYS A 171 2.56 7.10 -12.81
N ARG A 172 3.17 7.51 -11.71
CA ARG A 172 4.51 7.03 -11.35
C ARG A 172 4.48 5.54 -10.99
N GLN A 173 5.60 4.87 -11.19
CA GLN A 173 5.72 3.44 -10.86
C GLN A 173 5.71 3.23 -9.34
N ASP A 174 6.32 4.13 -8.60
CA ASP A 174 6.38 4.12 -7.13
C ASP A 174 5.12 4.72 -6.47
N LYS A 175 4.14 5.17 -7.27
CA LYS A 175 2.90 5.82 -6.79
C LYS A 175 3.11 6.99 -5.82
N ALA A 176 4.29 7.61 -5.82
CA ALA A 176 4.58 8.78 -5.00
C ALA A 176 3.74 10.01 -5.37
N ASP A 177 3.10 10.00 -6.53
CA ASP A 177 2.15 11.02 -7.02
C ASP A 177 0.70 10.72 -6.64
N ALA A 178 0.41 9.57 -6.03
CA ALA A 178 -0.94 9.21 -5.61
C ALA A 178 -1.49 10.19 -4.56
N LYS A 179 -2.76 10.52 -4.70
CA LYS A 179 -3.51 11.33 -3.74
C LYS A 179 -4.30 10.49 -2.76
N CYS A 180 -4.71 9.31 -3.18
CA CYS A 180 -5.37 8.34 -2.32
C CYS A 180 -5.04 6.91 -2.75
N ALA A 181 -5.20 5.99 -1.80
CA ALA A 181 -5.12 4.55 -2.05
C ALA A 181 -6.04 3.80 -1.11
N TRP A 182 -6.41 2.61 -1.53
CA TRP A 182 -7.24 1.68 -0.77
C TRP A 182 -6.53 0.35 -0.66
N HIS A 183 -6.53 -0.20 0.54
CA HIS A 183 -6.12 -1.58 0.80
C HIS A 183 -7.30 -2.32 1.39
N ILE A 184 -7.88 -3.22 0.60
CA ILE A 184 -9.03 -4.03 0.97
C ILE A 184 -8.58 -5.18 1.86
N ILE A 185 -9.25 -5.34 2.99
CA ILE A 185 -9.03 -6.43 3.93
C ILE A 185 -10.35 -7.18 4.06
N SER A 186 -10.33 -8.45 3.67
CA SER A 186 -11.49 -9.32 3.78
C SER A 186 -11.46 -10.03 5.13
N MET A 187 -12.58 -10.06 5.82
CA MET A 187 -12.73 -10.73 7.11
C MET A 187 -14.07 -11.44 7.21
N THR A 188 -14.18 -12.40 8.12
CA THR A 188 -15.45 -13.06 8.40
C THR A 188 -16.39 -12.10 9.15
N PRO A 189 -17.72 -12.28 9.05
CA PRO A 189 -18.68 -11.47 9.80
C PRO A 189 -18.43 -11.46 11.30
N ASP A 190 -18.03 -12.61 11.87
CA ASP A 190 -17.73 -12.75 13.30
C ASP A 190 -16.51 -11.90 13.70
N ALA A 191 -15.42 -11.96 12.90
CA ALA A 191 -14.22 -11.16 13.14
C ALA A 191 -14.50 -9.66 12.98
N TYR A 192 -15.39 -9.29 12.06
CA TYR A 192 -15.81 -7.90 11.89
C TYR A 192 -16.59 -7.40 13.13
N GLU A 193 -17.51 -8.23 13.64
CA GLU A 193 -18.30 -7.87 14.83
C GLU A 193 -17.44 -7.79 16.09
N GLU A 194 -16.46 -8.69 16.24
CA GLU A 194 -15.49 -8.67 17.34
C GLU A 194 -14.62 -7.40 17.31
N ARG A 195 -14.16 -7.00 16.13
CA ARG A 195 -13.28 -5.85 15.98
C ARG A 195 -13.98 -4.51 16.09
N PHE A 196 -15.14 -4.36 15.45
CA PHE A 196 -15.81 -3.06 15.31
C PHE A 196 -17.07 -2.92 16.18
N GLY A 197 -17.53 -3.98 16.83
CA GLY A 197 -18.72 -3.98 17.70
C GLY A 197 -20.04 -3.72 16.94
N LYS A 198 -20.03 -3.89 15.60
CA LYS A 198 -21.19 -3.67 14.72
C LYS A 198 -21.50 -4.96 13.97
N SER A 199 -22.79 -5.28 13.83
CA SER A 199 -23.20 -6.43 13.01
C SER A 199 -23.23 -6.04 11.52
N PRO A 200 -22.63 -6.84 10.62
CA PRO A 200 -22.70 -6.61 9.18
C PRO A 200 -24.12 -6.67 8.61
N SER A 201 -25.05 -7.32 9.33
CA SER A 201 -26.47 -7.37 8.94
C SER A 201 -27.19 -6.01 9.02
N SER A 202 -26.57 -5.01 9.68
CA SER A 202 -27.07 -3.63 9.74
C SER A 202 -26.87 -2.83 8.45
N PHE A 203 -26.11 -3.37 7.48
CA PHE A 203 -25.94 -2.73 6.18
C PHE A 203 -27.25 -2.71 5.40
N ASP A 204 -27.70 -1.53 5.01
CA ASP A 204 -28.92 -1.37 4.25
C ASP A 204 -28.81 -2.04 2.87
N VAL A 205 -29.84 -2.75 2.44
CA VAL A 205 -29.83 -3.47 1.15
C VAL A 205 -29.64 -2.50 -0.03
N VAL A 206 -30.09 -1.25 0.14
CA VAL A 206 -29.94 -0.18 -0.87
C VAL A 206 -28.45 0.23 -1.01
N GLU A 207 -27.71 0.33 0.09
CA GLU A 207 -26.30 0.67 0.07
C GLU A 207 -25.46 -0.44 -0.58
N LYS A 208 -25.81 -1.72 -0.35
CA LYS A 208 -25.13 -2.88 -0.94
C LYS A 208 -25.22 -2.94 -2.47
N SER A 209 -26.28 -2.43 -3.07
CA SER A 209 -26.48 -2.45 -4.53
C SER A 209 -25.95 -1.22 -5.26
N GLN A 210 -25.48 -0.21 -4.54
CA GLN A 210 -25.05 1.06 -5.09
C GLN A 210 -23.63 1.00 -5.68
N TYR A 211 -22.80 0.07 -5.19
CA TYR A 211 -21.40 -0.02 -5.55
C TYR A 211 -21.12 -1.17 -6.52
N SER A 212 -20.19 -0.99 -7.45
CA SER A 212 -19.78 -2.02 -8.40
C SER A 212 -18.91 -3.11 -7.76
N PHE A 213 -18.27 -2.82 -6.64
CA PHE A 213 -17.49 -3.77 -5.83
C PHE A 213 -18.38 -4.41 -4.76
N GLU A 214 -18.21 -5.72 -4.56
CA GLU A 214 -18.96 -6.47 -3.55
C GLU A 214 -18.35 -6.27 -2.16
N TRP A 215 -18.83 -5.25 -1.43
CA TRP A 215 -18.36 -4.94 -0.08
C TRP A 215 -18.81 -5.95 0.98
N PHE A 216 -19.89 -6.63 0.73
CA PHE A 216 -20.46 -7.60 1.67
C PHE A 216 -21.06 -8.78 0.93
N SER A 217 -20.70 -9.99 1.39
CA SER A 217 -21.37 -11.25 1.05
C SER A 217 -21.78 -11.99 2.32
N ALA A 218 -22.45 -13.14 2.18
CA ALA A 218 -22.88 -13.92 3.34
C ALA A 218 -21.72 -14.39 4.22
N ASP A 219 -20.56 -14.63 3.61
CA ASP A 219 -19.39 -15.24 4.26
C ASP A 219 -18.24 -14.25 4.48
N VAL A 220 -18.24 -13.10 3.79
CA VAL A 220 -17.12 -12.17 3.77
C VAL A 220 -17.60 -10.73 3.86
N VAL A 221 -16.94 -9.96 4.72
CA VAL A 221 -17.07 -8.51 4.83
C VAL A 221 -15.75 -7.88 4.39
N ASN A 222 -15.82 -6.96 3.45
CA ASN A 222 -14.68 -6.21 2.97
C ASN A 222 -14.60 -4.85 3.67
N VAL A 223 -13.46 -4.56 4.25
CA VAL A 223 -13.11 -3.29 4.90
C VAL A 223 -11.92 -2.71 4.18
N ALA A 224 -11.89 -1.41 3.97
CA ALA A 224 -10.75 -0.75 3.33
C ALA A 224 -9.99 0.14 4.30
N GLU A 225 -8.68 -0.01 4.36
CA GLU A 225 -7.79 1.05 4.82
C GLU A 225 -7.71 2.10 3.70
N TYR A 226 -8.28 3.26 3.93
CA TYR A 226 -8.27 4.38 3.01
C TYR A 226 -7.22 5.40 3.41
N TYR A 227 -6.26 5.60 2.54
CA TYR A 227 -5.19 6.58 2.70
C TYR A 227 -5.50 7.81 1.86
N GLU A 228 -5.53 8.97 2.48
CA GLU A 228 -5.71 10.26 1.80
C GLU A 228 -4.51 11.16 2.02
N VAL A 229 -3.96 11.70 0.93
CA VAL A 229 -2.84 12.65 0.99
C VAL A 229 -3.38 14.07 0.98
N GLU A 230 -3.20 14.77 2.08
CA GLU A 230 -3.58 16.16 2.24
C GLU A 230 -2.39 17.11 2.14
N GLU A 231 -2.60 18.28 1.53
CA GLU A 231 -1.63 19.37 1.53
C GLU A 231 -1.96 20.35 2.65
N VAL A 232 -1.26 20.22 3.76
CA VAL A 232 -1.40 21.12 4.92
C VAL A 232 -0.42 22.29 4.80
N LYS A 233 -0.91 23.50 4.98
CA LYS A 233 -0.07 24.69 5.04
C LYS A 233 0.56 24.77 6.42
N GLN A 234 1.88 24.72 6.49
CA GLN A 234 2.64 24.93 7.72
C GLN A 234 3.46 26.22 7.61
N LYS A 235 3.59 26.92 8.73
CA LYS A 235 4.47 28.07 8.83
C LYS A 235 5.82 27.61 9.37
N LEU A 236 6.85 27.84 8.60
CA LEU A 236 8.24 27.58 8.98
C LEU A 236 8.86 28.91 9.39
N THR A 237 9.23 29.07 10.67
CA THR A 237 9.87 30.26 11.20
C THR A 237 11.35 29.98 11.43
N PHE A 238 12.18 30.89 10.93
CA PHE A 238 13.63 30.83 11.04
C PHE A 238 14.08 31.81 12.12
N TYR A 239 14.83 31.30 13.08
CA TYR A 239 15.46 32.07 14.15
C TYR A 239 16.97 32.18 13.89
N LYS A 240 17.54 33.37 14.07
CA LYS A 240 18.95 33.65 13.94
C LYS A 240 19.50 34.21 15.24
N HIS A 241 20.78 33.93 15.46
CA HIS A 241 21.57 34.52 16.52
C HIS A 241 22.74 35.30 15.91
N ASP A 242 23.10 36.48 16.42
CA ASP A 242 24.13 37.33 15.80
C ASP A 242 25.52 36.72 15.75
N THR A 243 25.84 35.81 16.65
CA THR A 243 27.13 35.11 16.73
C THR A 243 27.12 33.69 16.22
N ALA A 244 25.96 33.02 16.06
CA ALA A 244 25.84 31.67 15.56
C ALA A 244 25.69 31.67 14.04
N LYS A 245 26.43 30.79 13.36
CA LYS A 245 26.32 30.63 11.90
C LYS A 245 25.06 29.86 11.47
N ASP A 246 24.44 29.14 12.40
CA ASP A 246 23.34 28.23 12.10
C ASP A 246 21.99 28.88 12.37
N GLU A 247 21.04 28.71 11.46
CA GLU A 247 19.65 29.12 11.61
C GLU A 247 18.86 27.98 12.27
N VAL A 248 18.15 28.27 13.36
CA VAL A 248 17.20 27.32 13.95
C VAL A 248 15.87 27.43 13.21
N LYS A 249 15.31 26.31 12.80
CA LYS A 249 14.05 26.22 12.07
C LYS A 249 13.00 25.58 12.95
N LEU A 250 11.90 26.30 13.16
CA LEU A 250 10.74 25.79 13.89
C LEU A 250 9.54 25.68 12.94
N ASN A 251 8.84 24.55 13.01
CA ASN A 251 7.56 24.34 12.33
C ASN A 251 6.43 24.78 13.27
N GLU A 252 5.66 25.77 12.87
CA GLU A 252 4.45 26.15 13.60
C GLU A 252 3.32 25.19 13.19
N SER A 253 3.05 24.17 14.00
CA SER A 253 1.91 23.27 13.94
C SER A 253 0.86 23.73 14.95
N GLU A 254 -0.43 23.68 14.60
CA GLU A 254 -1.51 24.03 15.52
C GLU A 254 -1.69 22.99 16.64
N GLU A 255 -1.25 21.75 16.40
CA GLU A 255 -1.38 20.61 17.32
C GLU A 255 -0.36 20.66 18.49
N GLU A 256 0.79 21.31 18.31
CA GLU A 256 1.89 21.40 19.28
C GLU A 256 2.12 22.84 19.78
N ALA A 257 1.07 23.66 19.84
CA ALA A 257 1.20 25.08 20.06
C ALA A 257 1.82 25.46 21.44
N GLU A 258 1.60 24.66 22.48
CA GLU A 258 2.16 24.91 23.81
C GLU A 258 3.65 24.58 23.87
N GLU A 259 4.07 23.43 23.40
CA GLU A 259 5.49 23.05 23.35
C GLU A 259 6.29 23.98 22.45
N LEU A 260 5.70 24.39 21.34
CA LEU A 260 6.30 25.36 20.43
C LEU A 260 6.51 26.73 21.09
N ALA A 261 5.54 27.19 21.91
CA ALA A 261 5.66 28.44 22.64
C ALA A 261 6.81 28.41 23.66
N ASP A 262 7.00 27.27 24.33
CA ASP A 262 8.10 27.09 25.27
C ASP A 262 9.46 27.00 24.55
N GLN A 263 9.53 26.32 23.42
CA GLN A 263 10.73 26.29 22.56
C GLN A 263 11.09 27.70 22.03
N ILE A 264 10.10 28.48 21.62
CA ILE A 264 10.30 29.86 21.19
C ILE A 264 10.86 30.72 22.33
N ARG A 265 10.27 30.64 23.55
CA ARG A 265 10.76 31.34 24.72
C ARG A 265 12.19 30.95 25.08
N ALA A 266 12.52 29.68 25.02
CA ALA A 266 13.88 29.20 25.28
C ALA A 266 14.90 29.74 24.26
N LEU A 267 14.54 29.84 23.00
CA LEU A 267 15.39 30.41 21.95
C LEU A 267 15.56 31.95 22.13
N GLU A 268 14.50 32.67 22.43
CA GLU A 268 14.54 34.10 22.70
C GLU A 268 15.39 34.41 23.95
N ALA A 269 15.31 33.59 24.99
CA ALA A 269 16.18 33.71 26.17
C ALA A 269 17.66 33.45 25.85
N GLN A 270 17.96 32.68 24.83
CA GLN A 270 19.33 32.44 24.32
C GLN A 270 19.81 33.52 23.33
N GLY A 271 19.00 34.56 23.06
CA GLY A 271 19.36 35.66 22.17
C GLY A 271 19.07 35.41 20.68
N TYR A 272 18.30 34.39 20.37
CA TYR A 272 17.80 34.18 19.00
C TYR A 272 16.61 35.11 18.72
N TYR A 273 16.58 35.67 17.53
CA TYR A 273 15.48 36.49 17.05
C TYR A 273 14.87 35.93 15.78
N ARG A 274 13.60 36.21 15.58
CA ARG A 274 12.83 35.79 14.42
C ARG A 274 13.33 36.52 13.16
N ALA A 275 13.99 35.81 12.25
CA ALA A 275 14.56 36.40 11.06
C ALA A 275 13.58 36.43 9.88
N ARG A 276 12.86 35.35 9.64
CA ARG A 276 11.88 35.25 8.54
C ARG A 276 10.88 34.12 8.82
N THR A 277 9.69 34.25 8.21
CA THR A 277 8.69 33.22 8.19
C THR A 277 8.37 32.84 6.75
N LYS A 278 8.26 31.56 6.47
CA LYS A 278 7.87 31.02 5.16
C LYS A 278 6.70 30.07 5.35
N THR A 279 5.64 30.25 4.57
CA THR A 279 4.57 29.27 4.49
C THR A 279 4.98 28.18 3.50
N ILE A 280 5.01 26.96 3.95
CA ILE A 280 5.28 25.78 3.12
C ILE A 280 4.04 24.90 3.08
N LYS A 281 3.88 24.18 1.98
CA LYS A 281 2.88 23.12 1.87
C LYS A 281 3.55 21.80 2.19
N CYS A 282 3.06 21.14 3.23
CA CYS A 282 3.53 19.82 3.63
C CYS A 282 2.48 18.79 3.24
N ARG A 283 2.92 17.67 2.69
CA ARG A 283 2.06 16.53 2.44
C ARG A 283 1.98 15.71 3.73
N LYS A 284 0.77 15.48 4.19
CA LYS A 284 0.46 14.56 5.30
C LYS A 284 -0.46 13.47 4.77
N VAL A 285 -0.32 12.27 5.28
CA VAL A 285 -1.15 11.12 4.92
C VAL A 285 -2.11 10.85 6.06
N HIS A 286 -3.40 10.87 5.78
CA HIS A 286 -4.44 10.54 6.75
C HIS A 286 -4.93 9.12 6.48
N LEU A 287 -5.09 8.33 7.53
CA LEU A 287 -5.56 6.95 7.46
C LEU A 287 -6.95 6.83 8.08
N TYR A 288 -7.88 6.32 7.28
CA TYR A 288 -9.22 5.95 7.70
C TYR A 288 -9.45 4.47 7.45
N VAL A 289 -10.24 3.84 8.30
CA VAL A 289 -10.80 2.51 8.04
C VAL A 289 -12.27 2.68 7.69
N ILE A 290 -12.65 2.22 6.50
CA ILE A 290 -14.00 2.43 5.94
C ILE A 290 -14.61 1.10 5.51
N ASP A 291 -15.94 1.05 5.53
CA ASP A 291 -16.74 -0.02 4.93
C ASP A 291 -17.81 0.56 4.01
N ALA A 292 -18.77 -0.26 3.56
CA ALA A 292 -19.89 0.20 2.74
C ALA A 292 -20.81 1.20 3.45
N SER A 293 -20.86 1.19 4.80
CA SER A 293 -21.79 1.99 5.60
C SER A 293 -21.22 3.33 6.08
N GLY A 294 -19.89 3.44 6.18
CA GLY A 294 -19.28 4.64 6.73
C GLY A 294 -17.81 4.51 7.09
N VAL A 295 -17.32 5.48 7.84
CA VAL A 295 -16.00 5.44 8.46
C VAL A 295 -16.11 4.67 9.77
N LEU A 296 -15.32 3.61 9.91
CA LEU A 296 -15.26 2.78 11.11
C LEU A 296 -14.29 3.36 12.13
N GLU A 297 -13.06 3.69 11.68
CA GLU A 297 -11.98 4.21 12.51
C GLU A 297 -11.31 5.39 11.79
N ASP A 298 -10.92 6.39 12.57
CA ASP A 298 -10.09 7.53 12.12
C ASP A 298 -8.77 7.50 12.89
N HIS A 299 -7.71 7.06 12.23
CA HIS A 299 -6.37 6.96 12.83
C HIS A 299 -5.57 8.27 12.75
N GLY A 300 -6.16 9.31 12.15
CA GLY A 300 -5.48 10.59 12.00
C GLY A 300 -4.32 10.55 11.00
N TYR A 301 -3.38 11.47 11.19
CA TYR A 301 -2.20 11.56 10.34
C TYR A 301 -1.15 10.53 10.73
N ILE A 302 -0.71 9.75 9.75
CA ILE A 302 0.39 8.80 9.92
C ILE A 302 1.74 9.44 9.57
N ALA A 303 2.81 8.84 10.07
CA ALA A 303 4.17 9.28 9.76
C ALA A 303 4.49 9.13 8.27
N GLY A 304 5.16 10.12 7.70
CA GLY A 304 5.60 10.09 6.31
C GLY A 304 4.85 11.05 5.39
N LYS A 305 5.35 11.15 4.16
CA LYS A 305 4.84 12.06 3.11
C LYS A 305 4.13 11.32 1.98
N TYR A 306 4.26 10.02 1.96
CA TYR A 306 3.79 9.13 0.91
C TYR A 306 2.93 8.04 1.52
N ILE A 307 2.01 7.53 0.73
CA ILE A 307 1.19 6.38 1.10
C ILE A 307 2.13 5.20 1.39
N PRO A 308 1.99 4.51 2.54
CA PRO A 308 2.93 3.49 2.98
C PRO A 308 2.73 2.14 2.30
N ILE A 309 2.16 2.12 1.11
CA ILE A 309 2.00 0.93 0.26
C ILE A 309 2.95 1.07 -0.92
N VAL A 310 3.84 0.10 -1.08
CA VAL A 310 4.82 0.07 -2.16
C VAL A 310 4.43 -0.99 -3.18
N PRO A 311 3.95 -0.59 -4.37
CA PRO A 311 3.56 -1.55 -5.40
C PRO A 311 4.78 -2.05 -6.18
N MET A 312 4.71 -3.31 -6.59
CA MET A 312 5.61 -3.94 -7.54
C MET A 312 4.83 -4.39 -8.77
N TYR A 313 5.37 -4.09 -9.95
CA TYR A 313 4.71 -4.44 -11.21
C TYR A 313 5.59 -5.38 -12.02
N GLY A 314 4.97 -6.37 -12.64
CA GLY A 314 5.60 -7.20 -13.67
C GLY A 314 5.85 -6.38 -14.93
N LYS A 315 4.91 -6.36 -15.85
CA LYS A 315 4.86 -5.44 -16.98
C LYS A 315 3.71 -4.44 -16.76
N ARG A 316 3.99 -3.15 -16.92
CA ARG A 316 3.00 -2.09 -16.71
C ARG A 316 2.95 -1.17 -17.93
N MET A 317 1.74 -0.81 -18.36
CA MET A 317 1.54 0.09 -19.48
C MET A 317 0.23 0.86 -19.31
N PHE A 318 0.17 2.08 -19.83
CA PHE A 318 -1.06 2.84 -19.96
C PHE A 318 -1.61 2.64 -21.37
N ILE A 319 -2.84 2.15 -21.47
CA ILE A 319 -3.56 1.91 -22.73
C ILE A 319 -4.91 2.58 -22.57
N ASP A 320 -5.27 3.47 -23.51
CA ASP A 320 -6.52 4.26 -23.48
C ASP A 320 -6.74 5.03 -22.16
N GLY A 321 -5.64 5.51 -21.57
CA GLY A 321 -5.67 6.25 -20.30
C GLY A 321 -5.82 5.38 -19.05
N VAL A 322 -5.98 4.07 -19.21
CA VAL A 322 -6.10 3.10 -18.12
C VAL A 322 -4.76 2.39 -17.87
N GLU A 323 -4.39 2.27 -16.62
CA GLU A 323 -3.23 1.49 -16.21
C GLU A 323 -3.54 0.00 -16.32
N ARG A 324 -2.71 -0.72 -17.07
CA ARG A 324 -2.79 -2.17 -17.23
C ARG A 324 -1.48 -2.80 -16.79
N ALA A 325 -1.59 -3.87 -16.02
CA ALA A 325 -0.45 -4.66 -15.59
C ALA A 325 -0.67 -6.13 -15.91
N TRP A 326 0.42 -6.85 -16.17
CA TRP A 326 0.40 -8.30 -16.37
C TRP A 326 1.74 -8.92 -16.01
N GLY A 327 1.69 -10.18 -15.63
CA GLY A 327 2.85 -11.00 -15.35
C GLY A 327 3.39 -11.75 -16.56
N HIS A 328 4.39 -12.56 -16.29
CA HIS A 328 4.99 -13.45 -17.31
C HIS A 328 4.01 -14.52 -17.79
N VAL A 329 3.10 -14.95 -16.92
CA VAL A 329 2.12 -16.01 -17.19
C VAL A 329 1.19 -15.63 -18.34
N ARG A 330 0.74 -14.38 -18.44
CA ARG A 330 -0.19 -13.91 -19.48
C ARG A 330 0.25 -14.28 -20.88
N ILE A 331 1.53 -14.10 -21.18
CA ILE A 331 2.11 -14.37 -22.51
C ILE A 331 2.31 -15.87 -22.73
N ALA A 332 2.49 -16.63 -21.65
CA ALA A 332 2.77 -18.06 -21.70
C ALA A 332 1.51 -18.95 -21.73
N ARG A 333 0.31 -18.38 -21.51
CA ARG A 333 -0.95 -19.16 -21.43
C ARG A 333 -1.23 -19.94 -22.72
N ASP A 334 -1.30 -19.27 -23.85
CA ASP A 334 -1.65 -19.93 -25.14
C ASP A 334 -0.63 -20.98 -25.54
N PRO A 335 0.70 -20.73 -25.51
CA PRO A 335 1.69 -21.77 -25.75
C PRO A 335 1.57 -22.97 -24.81
N GLN A 336 1.27 -22.74 -23.53
CA GLN A 336 1.08 -23.79 -22.54
C GLN A 336 -0.14 -24.66 -22.84
N GLN A 337 -1.26 -24.06 -23.21
CA GLN A 337 -2.48 -24.77 -23.60
C GLN A 337 -2.27 -25.62 -24.85
N ILE A 338 -1.59 -25.07 -25.87
CA ILE A 338 -1.22 -25.83 -27.06
C ILE A 338 -0.35 -27.04 -26.69
N TYR A 339 0.64 -26.84 -25.82
CA TYR A 339 1.51 -27.89 -25.35
C TYR A 339 0.74 -29.03 -24.65
N ASN A 340 -0.15 -28.67 -23.71
CA ASN A 340 -0.99 -29.65 -23.01
C ASN A 340 -1.92 -30.39 -23.96
N THR A 341 -2.51 -29.70 -24.95
CA THR A 341 -3.38 -30.30 -25.96
C THR A 341 -2.65 -31.31 -26.79
N ILE A 342 -1.47 -30.98 -27.31
CA ILE A 342 -0.64 -31.90 -28.10
C ILE A 342 -0.20 -33.11 -27.26
N THR A 343 0.12 -32.92 -25.99
CA THR A 343 0.55 -34.00 -25.10
C THR A 343 -0.59 -34.97 -24.76
N SER A 344 -1.83 -34.45 -24.76
CA SER A 344 -3.05 -35.22 -24.41
C SER A 344 -3.74 -35.86 -25.65
N ALA A 345 -3.38 -35.44 -26.85
CA ALA A 345 -3.96 -35.96 -28.11
C ALA A 345 -3.34 -37.32 -28.52
#